data_fd8ec7da5a85c69543964ef9070ca38f
#
_entry.id   fd8ec7da5a85c69543964ef9070ca38f
#
_cell.length_a   1.000
_cell.length_b   1.000
_cell.length_c   1.000
_cell.angle_alpha   90.00
_cell.angle_beta   90.00
_cell.angle_gamma   90.00
#
_symmetry.space_group_name_H-M   'P 1'
#
loop_
_entity.id
_entity.type
_entity.pdbx_description
1 polymer ?
#
loop_
_entity_poly.entity_id
_entity_poly.type
_entity_poly.pdbx_seq_one_letter_code
_entity_poly.pdbx_strand_id
1 'polypeptide(L)'
;MSDKASERPARRQARRMLLGLGFLVLAAGCFGDDKPAQPPSTSSTSYTGQTREYWIQAQDVLWDYAPSFPTNLITGEPFDETANVFVAPGPDRIGHRYWKALYREWTRDFGRQKDHPANLGTLGPVVTAAVGDTIVIHFRNRAQFPASLHPHGVFYDKANEGAPYADGTSGNAKGDDAVEPGATRTYTWAVPERAGPGPNDGSSVFWMYRSHTDEVMDTYTGLMGPLVITAAGKAKSDGSPADVDVSLYTMFLVSDENQSHYLDRNIQLAGDPASIDPEDEDFIESNLMHSINGYVFGNLPGLNMRLGDRVRWNVMGMGTEVDLHTPHWHGNTVLFHGLRQDVVELLPATTLVADMKPDDAGTWLYHCHVNDHILAGMLALYKVR
;
A
#
# COMPACT_ATOMS: atom_id res chain seq x y z
N MET A 1 -23.71 -54.00 -19.23
CA MET A 1 -23.26 -53.62 -20.56
C MET A 1 -23.87 -52.28 -20.90
N SER A 2 -23.11 -51.28 -20.88
CA SER A 2 -23.15 -49.98 -21.58
C SER A 2 -22.35 -48.93 -20.81
N ASP A 3 -21.09 -48.78 -21.22
CA ASP A 3 -20.20 -47.71 -20.86
C ASP A 3 -20.79 -46.34 -21.26
N LYS A 4 -20.79 -45.39 -20.34
CA LYS A 4 -20.83 -43.97 -20.67
C LYS A 4 -19.54 -43.32 -20.13
N ALA A 5 -18.57 -43.24 -21.04
CA ALA A 5 -17.41 -42.37 -20.86
C ALA A 5 -17.88 -40.90 -20.85
N SER A 6 -17.56 -40.18 -19.81
CA SER A 6 -17.72 -38.73 -19.71
C SER A 6 -16.54 -38.05 -20.40
N GLU A 7 -16.80 -37.44 -21.55
CA GLU A 7 -15.85 -36.57 -22.24
C GLU A 7 -15.66 -35.26 -21.43
N ARG A 8 -14.44 -35.00 -20.99
CA ARG A 8 -14.00 -33.68 -20.51
C ARG A 8 -13.61 -32.82 -21.71
N PRO A 9 -14.03 -31.56 -21.80
CA PRO A 9 -13.58 -30.69 -22.90
C PRO A 9 -12.12 -30.31 -22.72
N ALA A 10 -11.30 -30.53 -23.73
CA ALA A 10 -9.91 -30.12 -23.83
C ALA A 10 -9.78 -28.60 -23.82
N ARG A 11 -9.13 -28.03 -22.81
CA ARG A 11 -8.70 -26.62 -22.79
C ARG A 11 -7.58 -26.44 -23.81
N ARG A 12 -7.77 -25.50 -24.74
CA ARG A 12 -6.76 -25.07 -25.72
C ARG A 12 -5.63 -24.33 -25.00
N GLN A 13 -4.43 -24.90 -25.03
CA GLN A 13 -3.20 -24.17 -24.73
C GLN A 13 -2.95 -23.12 -25.81
N ALA A 14 -2.99 -21.85 -25.46
CA ALA A 14 -2.55 -20.76 -26.31
C ALA A 14 -1.00 -20.69 -26.31
N ARG A 15 -0.38 -21.26 -27.35
CA ARG A 15 1.04 -21.04 -27.62
C ARG A 15 1.27 -19.58 -28.01
N ARG A 16 2.02 -18.85 -27.20
CA ARG A 16 2.57 -17.54 -27.58
C ARG A 16 3.63 -17.75 -28.65
N MET A 17 3.32 -17.35 -29.87
CA MET A 17 4.26 -17.22 -30.99
C MET A 17 4.91 -15.83 -30.90
N LEU A 18 6.19 -15.75 -30.51
CA LEU A 18 6.99 -14.55 -30.67
C LEU A 18 7.31 -14.38 -32.17
N LEU A 19 6.69 -13.40 -32.80
CA LEU A 19 7.14 -12.88 -34.10
C LEU A 19 8.17 -11.76 -33.86
N GLY A 20 9.44 -12.07 -34.05
CA GLY A 20 10.50 -11.08 -34.13
C GLY A 20 10.43 -10.35 -35.47
N LEU A 21 10.04 -9.07 -35.47
CA LEU A 21 10.28 -8.17 -36.60
C LEU A 21 11.60 -7.42 -36.33
N GLY A 22 12.64 -7.82 -37.05
CA GLY A 22 13.90 -7.05 -37.14
C GLY A 22 13.70 -5.83 -38.02
N PHE A 23 13.76 -4.65 -37.45
CA PHE A 23 13.94 -3.40 -38.20
C PHE A 23 15.43 -3.07 -38.25
N LEU A 24 16.01 -3.18 -39.42
CA LEU A 24 17.35 -2.69 -39.73
C LEU A 24 17.25 -1.19 -40.05
N VAL A 25 17.62 -0.32 -39.12
CA VAL A 25 17.77 1.11 -39.37
C VAL A 25 19.26 1.39 -39.56
N LEU A 26 19.66 1.68 -40.78
CA LEU A 26 20.95 2.29 -41.07
C LEU A 26 20.88 3.78 -40.67
N ALA A 27 21.50 4.15 -39.56
CA ALA A 27 21.75 5.54 -39.22
C ALA A 27 23.22 5.85 -39.51
N ALA A 28 23.45 6.73 -40.50
CA ALA A 28 24.76 7.34 -40.75
C ALA A 28 25.08 8.26 -39.55
N GLY A 29 26.20 7.99 -38.87
CA GLY A 29 26.65 8.76 -37.74
C GLY A 29 27.26 10.10 -38.13
N CYS A 30 26.86 11.16 -37.43
CA CYS A 30 27.71 12.32 -37.19
C CYS A 30 28.22 12.18 -35.75
N PHE A 31 29.51 11.91 -35.59
CA PHE A 31 30.18 11.99 -34.29
C PHE A 31 30.37 13.48 -33.96
N GLY A 32 29.50 14.01 -33.12
CA GLY A 32 29.74 15.22 -32.37
C GLY A 32 30.39 14.84 -31.04
N ASP A 33 31.46 15.54 -30.65
CA ASP A 33 32.13 15.42 -29.37
C ASP A 33 31.17 15.93 -28.26
N ASP A 34 30.29 15.07 -27.76
CA ASP A 34 29.50 15.35 -26.56
C ASP A 34 30.39 15.17 -25.32
N LYS A 35 30.90 16.29 -24.80
CA LYS A 35 31.39 16.31 -23.41
C LYS A 35 30.28 15.81 -22.50
N PRO A 36 30.58 14.89 -21.55
CA PRO A 36 29.60 14.47 -20.57
C PRO A 36 29.03 15.71 -19.87
N ALA A 37 27.72 15.85 -19.89
CA ALA A 37 27.00 16.90 -19.18
C ALA A 37 27.44 16.85 -17.72
N GLN A 38 27.99 17.94 -17.19
CA GLN A 38 28.21 18.09 -15.75
C GLN A 38 26.87 17.90 -15.05
N PRO A 39 26.81 17.09 -13.97
CA PRO A 39 25.60 17.01 -13.17
C PRO A 39 25.24 18.44 -12.73
N PRO A 40 23.94 18.78 -12.74
CA PRO A 40 23.51 20.11 -12.33
C PRO A 40 24.07 20.37 -10.93
N SER A 41 24.76 21.52 -10.77
CA SER A 41 25.25 21.97 -9.47
C SER A 41 24.07 21.98 -8.51
N THR A 42 24.15 21.18 -7.46
CA THR A 42 23.20 21.24 -6.35
C THR A 42 23.29 22.65 -5.76
N SER A 43 22.41 23.54 -6.22
CA SER A 43 22.13 24.75 -5.47
C SER A 43 21.59 24.26 -4.14
N SER A 44 22.29 24.55 -3.05
CA SER A 44 21.84 24.29 -1.69
C SER A 44 20.63 25.19 -1.45
N THR A 45 19.46 24.73 -1.84
CA THR A 45 18.21 25.36 -1.44
C THR A 45 18.10 25.13 0.06
N SER A 46 18.31 26.18 0.85
CA SER A 46 18.09 26.12 2.29
C SER A 46 16.59 25.97 2.52
N TYR A 47 16.17 24.76 2.90
CA TYR A 47 14.80 24.55 3.36
C TYR A 47 14.62 25.25 4.70
N THR A 48 13.74 26.24 4.77
CA THR A 48 13.49 27.08 5.95
C THR A 48 12.36 26.56 6.83
N GLY A 49 11.81 25.40 6.48
CA GLY A 49 10.74 24.72 7.21
C GLY A 49 11.24 23.99 8.46
N GLN A 50 10.36 23.21 9.05
CA GLN A 50 10.66 22.42 10.25
C GLN A 50 11.33 21.11 9.88
N THR A 51 12.16 20.57 10.78
CA THR A 51 12.57 19.18 10.74
C THR A 51 11.53 18.34 11.46
N ARG A 52 11.00 17.32 10.76
CA ARG A 52 10.01 16.38 11.28
C ARG A 52 10.66 15.03 11.46
N GLU A 53 10.75 14.59 12.69
CA GLU A 53 11.43 13.34 13.04
C GLU A 53 10.44 12.23 13.36
N TYR A 54 10.69 11.06 12.79
CA TYR A 54 9.92 9.85 13.00
C TYR A 54 10.83 8.68 13.36
N TRP A 55 10.39 7.82 14.26
CA TRP A 55 11.05 6.55 14.61
C TRP A 55 10.16 5.43 14.14
N ILE A 56 10.51 4.82 13.00
CA ILE A 56 9.73 3.77 12.35
C ILE A 56 10.46 2.44 12.44
N GLN A 57 9.76 1.42 12.88
CA GLN A 57 10.28 0.05 12.96
C GLN A 57 9.49 -0.87 12.06
N ALA A 58 10.18 -1.67 11.22
CA ALA A 58 9.61 -2.87 10.62
C ALA A 58 9.63 -3.98 11.66
N GLN A 59 8.51 -4.66 11.88
CA GLN A 59 8.39 -5.71 12.88
C GLN A 59 7.35 -6.76 12.52
N ASP A 60 7.56 -8.00 12.98
CA ASP A 60 6.62 -9.09 12.81
C ASP A 60 5.32 -8.83 13.57
N VAL A 61 4.20 -9.11 12.92
CA VAL A 61 2.86 -9.04 13.49
C VAL A 61 2.06 -10.22 12.96
N LEU A 62 1.41 -10.98 13.84
CA LEU A 62 0.38 -11.92 13.41
C LEU A 62 -0.89 -11.10 13.13
N TRP A 63 -1.15 -10.86 11.84
CA TRP A 63 -2.27 -10.07 11.37
C TRP A 63 -3.51 -10.93 11.22
N ASP A 64 -4.67 -10.33 11.50
CA ASP A 64 -5.97 -10.96 11.34
C ASP A 64 -6.81 -10.14 10.36
N TYR A 65 -7.05 -10.69 9.16
CA TYR A 65 -7.82 -10.03 8.10
C TYR A 65 -9.33 -9.96 8.40
N ALA A 66 -9.84 -10.92 9.19
CA ALA A 66 -11.25 -11.03 9.53
C ALA A 66 -11.46 -11.32 11.04
N PRO A 67 -11.16 -10.32 11.94
CA PRO A 67 -11.31 -10.51 13.39
C PRO A 67 -12.70 -10.90 13.84
N SER A 68 -13.71 -10.67 13.02
CA SER A 68 -15.12 -11.07 13.30
C SER A 68 -15.42 -12.53 13.01
N PHE A 69 -14.46 -13.29 12.44
CA PHE A 69 -14.73 -14.70 12.12
C PHE A 69 -15.34 -15.46 13.30
N PRO A 70 -16.43 -16.22 13.12
CA PRO A 70 -17.01 -16.68 11.86
C PRO A 70 -18.15 -15.80 11.30
N THR A 71 -18.31 -14.55 11.70
CA THR A 71 -19.41 -13.67 11.30
C THR A 71 -18.95 -12.66 10.24
N ASN A 72 -19.65 -12.60 9.11
CA ASN A 72 -19.50 -11.59 8.08
C ASN A 72 -20.18 -10.28 8.55
N LEU A 73 -19.42 -9.21 8.76
CA LEU A 73 -19.95 -7.94 9.26
C LEU A 73 -20.81 -7.18 8.24
N ILE A 74 -20.77 -7.55 6.97
CA ILE A 74 -21.60 -6.93 5.94
C ILE A 74 -23.03 -7.49 5.98
N THR A 75 -23.16 -8.79 6.19
CA THR A 75 -24.47 -9.47 6.20
C THR A 75 -25.02 -9.68 7.59
N GLY A 76 -24.16 -9.71 8.62
CA GLY A 76 -24.51 -10.10 9.98
C GLY A 76 -24.67 -11.60 10.21
N GLU A 77 -24.48 -12.40 9.16
CA GLU A 77 -24.62 -13.85 9.14
C GLU A 77 -23.24 -14.55 9.17
N PRO A 78 -23.15 -15.86 9.38
CA PRO A 78 -21.91 -16.61 9.16
C PRO A 78 -21.40 -16.44 7.72
N PHE A 79 -20.10 -16.55 7.54
CA PHE A 79 -19.50 -16.55 6.20
C PHE A 79 -20.05 -17.69 5.35
N ASP A 80 -20.43 -17.40 4.11
CA ASP A 80 -20.88 -18.39 3.13
C ASP A 80 -19.71 -19.19 2.52
N GLU A 81 -20.00 -20.12 1.62
CA GLU A 81 -18.99 -20.97 1.00
C GLU A 81 -17.95 -20.17 0.20
N THR A 82 -18.37 -19.11 -0.49
CA THR A 82 -17.48 -18.25 -1.30
C THR A 82 -16.52 -17.48 -0.42
N ALA A 83 -17.01 -16.81 0.62
CA ALA A 83 -16.18 -16.06 1.55
C ALA A 83 -15.24 -16.98 2.35
N ASN A 84 -15.68 -18.19 2.69
CA ASN A 84 -14.89 -19.17 3.41
C ASN A 84 -13.69 -19.70 2.63
N VAL A 85 -13.61 -19.52 1.31
CA VAL A 85 -12.38 -19.78 0.54
C VAL A 85 -11.22 -18.99 1.13
N PHE A 86 -11.45 -17.73 1.50
CA PHE A 86 -10.41 -16.81 1.94
C PHE A 86 -10.24 -16.78 3.47
N VAL A 87 -11.32 -16.96 4.26
CA VAL A 87 -11.26 -16.68 5.71
C VAL A 87 -11.29 -17.93 6.58
N ALA A 88 -11.80 -19.07 6.11
CA ALA A 88 -11.93 -20.26 6.93
C ALA A 88 -10.59 -21.03 7.02
N PRO A 89 -10.07 -21.25 8.24
CA PRO A 89 -8.93 -22.16 8.39
C PRO A 89 -9.36 -23.60 8.09
N GLY A 90 -8.45 -24.39 7.52
CA GLY A 90 -8.72 -25.79 7.15
C GLY A 90 -7.46 -26.63 7.25
N PRO A 91 -7.54 -27.94 6.96
CA PRO A 91 -6.36 -28.80 6.87
C PRO A 91 -5.43 -28.34 5.73
N ASP A 92 -6.00 -27.87 4.64
CA ASP A 92 -5.39 -27.44 3.38
C ASP A 92 -5.39 -25.91 3.18
N ARG A 93 -5.72 -25.11 4.20
CA ARG A 93 -5.86 -23.66 4.14
C ARG A 93 -5.34 -22.99 5.40
N ILE A 94 -4.74 -21.80 5.22
CA ILE A 94 -4.27 -20.97 6.32
C ILE A 94 -5.45 -20.26 7.00
N GLY A 95 -6.38 -19.72 6.21
CA GLY A 95 -7.54 -18.94 6.67
C GLY A 95 -7.22 -17.45 6.79
N HIS A 96 -7.77 -16.78 7.81
CA HIS A 96 -7.76 -15.32 7.92
C HIS A 96 -6.56 -14.72 8.69
N ARG A 97 -5.59 -15.51 9.15
CA ARG A 97 -4.48 -15.03 10.01
C ARG A 97 -3.13 -15.32 9.37
N TYR A 98 -2.30 -14.27 9.22
CA TYR A 98 -1.00 -14.35 8.56
C TYR A 98 0.07 -13.59 9.34
N TRP A 99 1.27 -14.14 9.43
CA TRP A 99 2.43 -13.37 9.82
C TRP A 99 2.78 -12.38 8.73
N LYS A 100 2.97 -11.12 9.13
CA LYS A 100 3.36 -10.01 8.26
C LYS A 100 4.49 -9.23 8.92
N ALA A 101 5.24 -8.47 8.14
CA ALA A 101 6.09 -7.41 8.67
C ALA A 101 5.40 -6.07 8.41
N LEU A 102 5.20 -5.28 9.47
CA LEU A 102 4.50 -4.01 9.37
C LEU A 102 5.35 -2.88 9.95
N TYR A 103 5.27 -1.71 9.35
CA TYR A 103 5.85 -0.51 9.96
C TYR A 103 5.01 -0.06 11.15
N ARG A 104 5.70 0.26 12.26
CA ARG A 104 5.08 0.82 13.46
C ARG A 104 5.89 2.01 13.95
N GLU A 105 5.22 3.06 14.42
CA GLU A 105 5.87 4.23 14.96
C GLU A 105 6.23 4.02 16.43
N TRP A 106 7.40 4.54 16.80
CA TRP A 106 7.93 4.52 18.16
C TRP A 106 8.18 5.95 18.65
N THR A 107 8.27 6.12 19.95
CA THR A 107 8.78 7.36 20.53
C THR A 107 10.29 7.48 20.25
N ARG A 108 10.83 8.66 20.46
CA ARG A 108 12.25 8.95 20.27
C ARG A 108 13.15 7.82 20.79
N ASP A 109 14.20 7.53 20.03
CA ASP A 109 15.19 6.48 20.31
C ASP A 109 14.59 5.09 20.51
N PHE A 110 13.43 4.84 19.91
CA PHE A 110 12.67 3.59 20.00
C PHE A 110 12.30 3.19 21.45
N GLY A 111 12.01 4.17 22.30
CA GLY A 111 11.74 3.94 23.71
C GLY A 111 10.45 3.16 23.97
N ARG A 112 9.33 3.51 23.30
CA ARG A 112 8.03 2.84 23.40
C ARG A 112 7.31 2.90 22.06
N GLN A 113 6.65 1.83 21.66
CA GLN A 113 5.78 1.85 20.49
C GLN A 113 4.60 2.80 20.76
N LYS A 114 4.31 3.67 19.80
CA LYS A 114 3.11 4.51 19.82
C LYS A 114 1.87 3.69 19.52
N ASP A 115 0.72 4.18 19.95
CA ASP A 115 -0.56 3.59 19.58
C ASP A 115 -0.73 3.68 18.06
N HIS A 116 -1.13 2.59 17.45
CA HIS A 116 -1.41 2.52 16.03
C HIS A 116 -2.92 2.65 15.80
N PRO A 117 -3.39 3.70 15.08
CA PRO A 117 -4.81 3.84 14.80
C PRO A 117 -5.36 2.62 14.08
N ALA A 118 -6.44 2.04 14.61
CA ALA A 118 -6.97 0.78 14.10
C ALA A 118 -7.44 0.87 12.64
N ASN A 119 -7.89 2.04 12.20
CA ASN A 119 -8.29 2.28 10.81
C ASN A 119 -7.13 2.31 9.81
N LEU A 120 -5.89 2.38 10.26
CA LEU A 120 -4.72 2.21 9.37
C LEU A 120 -4.45 0.75 9.05
N GLY A 121 -4.89 -0.19 9.88
CA GLY A 121 -4.73 -1.63 9.61
C GLY A 121 -3.27 -2.03 9.41
N THR A 122 -2.97 -2.61 8.25
CA THR A 122 -1.61 -3.00 7.85
C THR A 122 -0.74 -1.83 7.42
N LEU A 123 -1.31 -0.68 7.09
CA LEU A 123 -0.53 0.51 6.75
C LEU A 123 0.42 0.90 7.88
N GLY A 124 1.57 1.42 7.52
CA GLY A 124 2.50 2.08 8.45
C GLY A 124 1.95 3.39 9.01
N PRO A 125 2.69 4.05 9.91
CA PRO A 125 2.32 5.37 10.43
C PRO A 125 2.21 6.42 9.33
N VAL A 126 1.31 7.39 9.51
CA VAL A 126 1.17 8.51 8.58
C VAL A 126 2.33 9.47 8.80
N VAL A 127 3.18 9.63 7.79
CA VAL A 127 4.22 10.67 7.75
C VAL A 127 3.62 11.93 7.15
N THR A 128 3.71 13.05 7.88
CA THR A 128 3.14 14.35 7.44
C THR A 128 4.23 15.41 7.41
N ALA A 129 4.20 16.27 6.39
CA ALA A 129 5.09 17.43 6.31
C ALA A 129 4.44 18.56 5.50
N ALA A 130 4.99 19.75 5.60
CA ALA A 130 4.66 20.88 4.74
C ALA A 130 5.78 21.14 3.74
N VAL A 131 5.43 21.76 2.61
CA VAL A 131 6.42 22.30 1.67
C VAL A 131 7.40 23.21 2.40
N GLY A 132 8.69 22.95 2.21
CA GLY A 132 9.81 23.62 2.91
C GLY A 132 10.36 22.82 4.09
N ASP A 133 9.68 21.80 4.59
CA ASP A 133 10.15 20.95 5.69
C ASP A 133 11.25 19.96 5.25
N THR A 134 11.90 19.38 6.24
CA THR A 134 12.77 18.21 6.10
C THR A 134 12.19 17.06 6.92
N ILE A 135 12.04 15.89 6.33
CA ILE A 135 11.60 14.67 7.01
C ILE A 135 12.85 13.85 7.35
N VAL A 136 12.97 13.46 8.61
CA VAL A 136 14.04 12.57 9.10
C VAL A 136 13.38 11.33 9.69
N ILE A 137 13.70 10.16 9.11
CA ILE A 137 13.17 8.89 9.61
C ILE A 137 14.31 8.05 10.17
N HIS A 138 14.26 7.81 11.46
CA HIS A 138 15.10 6.83 12.13
C HIS A 138 14.44 5.48 11.96
N PHE A 139 14.98 4.66 11.06
CA PHE A 139 14.46 3.35 10.74
C PHE A 139 15.20 2.26 11.51
N ARG A 140 14.46 1.29 12.05
CA ARG A 140 14.99 0.07 12.66
C ARG A 140 14.32 -1.14 12.04
N ASN A 141 15.11 -2.07 11.49
CA ASN A 141 14.58 -3.31 10.98
C ASN A 141 14.56 -4.40 12.08
N ARG A 142 13.38 -4.90 12.42
CA ARG A 142 13.13 -6.04 13.31
C ARG A 142 12.36 -7.16 12.60
N ALA A 143 12.17 -7.06 11.28
CA ALA A 143 11.73 -8.18 10.47
C ALA A 143 12.85 -9.21 10.29
N GLN A 144 12.56 -10.34 9.65
CA GLN A 144 13.50 -11.45 9.49
C GLN A 144 14.28 -11.40 8.16
N PHE A 145 14.07 -10.37 7.37
CA PHE A 145 14.66 -10.13 6.05
C PHE A 145 15.13 -8.68 5.94
N PRO A 146 16.06 -8.36 5.02
CA PRO A 146 16.45 -6.97 4.76
C PRO A 146 15.26 -6.13 4.28
N ALA A 147 15.18 -4.88 4.72
CA ALA A 147 14.10 -3.96 4.35
C ALA A 147 14.61 -2.53 4.28
N SER A 148 13.91 -1.66 3.56
CA SER A 148 14.28 -0.26 3.38
C SER A 148 13.12 0.69 3.65
N LEU A 149 13.34 1.99 3.38
CA LEU A 149 12.29 3.00 3.24
C LEU A 149 12.54 3.83 1.99
N HIS A 150 11.68 3.65 0.99
CA HIS A 150 11.67 4.40 -0.27
C HIS A 150 10.44 5.30 -0.33
N PRO A 151 10.58 6.64 -0.40
CA PRO A 151 9.46 7.57 -0.46
C PRO A 151 9.10 7.93 -1.90
N HIS A 152 7.84 8.23 -2.13
CA HIS A 152 7.38 8.87 -3.36
C HIS A 152 7.25 10.39 -3.17
N GLY A 153 7.41 11.15 -4.25
CA GLY A 153 7.11 12.58 -4.35
C GLY A 153 8.12 13.54 -3.74
N VAL A 154 8.77 13.20 -2.64
CA VAL A 154 9.76 14.03 -1.95
C VAL A 154 11.15 13.97 -2.61
N PHE A 155 12.09 14.79 -2.15
CA PHE A 155 13.45 14.81 -2.68
C PHE A 155 14.43 14.12 -1.73
N TYR A 156 15.27 13.27 -2.26
CA TYR A 156 16.32 12.53 -1.55
C TYR A 156 17.59 12.42 -2.43
N ASP A 157 18.73 12.22 -1.81
CA ASP A 157 19.95 11.80 -2.49
C ASP A 157 20.07 10.27 -2.53
N LYS A 158 21.09 9.76 -3.22
CA LYS A 158 21.29 8.32 -3.38
C LYS A 158 21.56 7.54 -2.10
N ALA A 159 21.93 8.17 -1.02
CA ALA A 159 22.13 7.53 0.27
C ALA A 159 20.84 7.50 1.13
N ASN A 160 19.72 8.00 0.59
CA ASN A 160 18.42 8.14 1.23
C ASN A 160 17.26 7.70 0.33
N GLU A 161 17.56 6.98 -0.76
CA GLU A 161 16.58 6.48 -1.74
C GLU A 161 15.90 5.20 -1.27
N GLY A 162 16.66 4.28 -0.69
CA GLY A 162 16.15 3.01 -0.17
C GLY A 162 15.77 1.99 -1.24
N ALA A 163 16.42 1.98 -2.42
CA ALA A 163 16.09 1.12 -3.55
C ALA A 163 17.35 0.53 -4.21
N PRO A 164 17.56 -0.79 -4.20
CA PRO A 164 18.73 -1.44 -4.79
C PRO A 164 18.61 -1.59 -6.32
N TYR A 165 19.52 -0.96 -7.06
CA TYR A 165 19.72 -1.15 -8.49
C TYR A 165 21.12 -0.68 -8.93
N ALA A 166 21.45 -0.85 -10.21
CA ALA A 166 22.76 -0.45 -10.77
C ALA A 166 22.80 1.05 -11.07
N ASP A 167 22.98 1.87 -10.03
CA ASP A 167 22.98 3.35 -10.07
C ASP A 167 24.37 3.98 -9.98
N GLY A 168 25.42 3.13 -9.93
CA GLY A 168 26.81 3.55 -9.82
C GLY A 168 27.25 3.92 -8.40
N THR A 169 26.39 3.82 -7.39
CA THR A 169 26.76 4.05 -5.97
C THR A 169 27.47 2.83 -5.37
N SER A 170 28.17 3.03 -4.26
CA SER A 170 28.87 1.99 -3.52
C SER A 170 29.11 2.38 -2.06
N GLY A 171 29.52 1.42 -1.24
CA GLY A 171 29.85 1.67 0.16
C GLY A 171 28.65 2.21 0.96
N ASN A 172 28.85 3.28 1.70
CA ASN A 172 27.81 3.85 2.58
C ASN A 172 26.59 4.40 1.83
N ALA A 173 26.77 4.80 0.55
CA ALA A 173 25.66 5.24 -0.31
C ALA A 173 24.76 4.10 -0.81
N LYS A 174 25.10 2.84 -0.48
CA LYS A 174 24.27 1.65 -0.70
C LYS A 174 23.68 1.09 0.61
N GLY A 175 24.02 1.67 1.75
CA GLY A 175 23.59 1.15 3.04
C GLY A 175 22.12 1.41 3.39
N ASP A 176 21.42 2.21 2.57
CA ASP A 176 19.99 2.49 2.66
C ASP A 176 19.13 1.52 1.84
N ASP A 177 19.71 0.88 0.81
CA ASP A 177 19.01 -0.01 -0.11
C ASP A 177 18.43 -1.26 0.58
N ALA A 178 19.15 -1.76 1.61
CA ALA A 178 18.78 -2.95 2.36
C ALA A 178 19.33 -2.86 3.79
N VAL A 179 18.48 -2.53 4.74
CA VAL A 179 18.82 -2.51 6.15
C VAL A 179 18.61 -3.90 6.73
N GLU A 180 19.70 -4.52 7.18
CA GLU A 180 19.70 -5.89 7.69
C GLU A 180 18.83 -6.07 8.95
N PRO A 181 18.32 -7.28 9.24
CA PRO A 181 17.66 -7.60 10.48
C PRO A 181 18.46 -7.18 11.71
N GLY A 182 17.85 -6.41 12.60
CA GLY A 182 18.49 -5.85 13.80
C GLY A 182 19.22 -4.53 13.58
N ALA A 183 19.49 -4.12 12.35
CA ALA A 183 20.18 -2.87 12.05
C ALA A 183 19.25 -1.64 12.08
N THR A 184 19.89 -0.46 12.02
CA THR A 184 19.22 0.85 11.94
C THR A 184 19.80 1.69 10.83
N ARG A 185 18.97 2.53 10.24
CA ARG A 185 19.37 3.54 9.24
C ARG A 185 18.59 4.84 9.49
N THR A 186 19.18 5.97 9.18
CA THR A 186 18.47 7.26 9.15
C THR A 186 18.33 7.69 7.70
N TYR A 187 17.10 8.00 7.30
CA TYR A 187 16.76 8.58 6.00
C TYR A 187 16.42 10.05 6.19
N THR A 188 16.87 10.90 5.26
CA THR A 188 16.59 12.33 5.25
C THR A 188 16.02 12.73 3.90
N TRP A 189 14.78 13.24 3.91
CA TRP A 189 14.06 13.65 2.71
C TRP A 189 13.69 15.13 2.81
N ALA A 190 13.98 15.88 1.75
CA ALA A 190 13.58 17.28 1.64
C ALA A 190 12.20 17.37 0.96
N VAL A 191 11.42 18.38 1.34
CA VAL A 191 10.07 18.63 0.82
C VAL A 191 10.06 19.89 -0.04
N PRO A 192 10.55 19.85 -1.30
CA PRO A 192 10.50 20.98 -2.21
C PRO A 192 9.07 21.32 -2.63
N GLU A 193 8.88 22.49 -3.27
CA GLU A 193 7.58 22.92 -3.78
C GLU A 193 6.91 21.86 -4.67
N ARG A 194 7.69 21.17 -5.52
CA ARG A 194 7.19 20.10 -6.41
C ARG A 194 6.69 18.85 -5.68
N ALA A 195 7.02 18.67 -4.40
CA ALA A 195 6.52 17.56 -3.58
C ALA A 195 5.13 17.84 -3.02
N GLY A 196 4.73 19.10 -2.98
CA GLY A 196 3.45 19.55 -2.49
C GLY A 196 2.41 19.71 -3.59
N PRO A 197 1.22 20.23 -3.22
CA PRO A 197 0.13 20.44 -4.15
C PRO A 197 0.46 21.38 -5.31
N GLY A 198 0.08 20.97 -6.52
CA GLY A 198 0.06 21.83 -7.71
C GLY A 198 -1.19 22.74 -7.76
N PRO A 199 -1.34 23.54 -8.83
CA PRO A 199 -2.40 24.55 -8.92
C PRO A 199 -3.84 23.99 -8.88
N ASN A 200 -4.02 22.73 -9.26
CA ASN A 200 -5.35 22.09 -9.34
C ASN A 200 -5.61 21.11 -8.18
N ASP A 201 -4.64 20.93 -7.28
CA ASP A 201 -4.78 20.08 -6.11
C ASP A 201 -5.43 20.87 -4.96
N GLY A 202 -5.89 20.14 -3.95
CA GLY A 202 -6.32 20.71 -2.67
C GLY A 202 -5.15 21.28 -1.85
N SER A 203 -5.33 21.40 -0.55
CA SER A 203 -4.29 21.92 0.36
C SER A 203 -3.16 20.95 0.64
N SER A 204 -3.32 19.67 0.29
CA SER A 204 -2.30 18.62 0.44
C SER A 204 -2.40 17.58 -0.67
N VAL A 205 -1.30 16.90 -0.92
CA VAL A 205 -1.22 15.72 -1.79
C VAL A 205 -0.85 14.49 -0.99
N PHE A 206 -1.20 13.34 -1.52
CA PHE A 206 -0.98 12.04 -0.91
C PHE A 206 0.06 11.28 -1.71
N TRP A 207 1.11 10.87 -1.03
CA TRP A 207 2.16 9.99 -1.48
C TRP A 207 2.21 8.74 -0.62
N MET A 208 3.10 7.81 -0.95
CA MET A 208 3.40 6.64 -0.13
C MET A 208 4.89 6.56 0.20
N TYR A 209 5.23 5.78 1.21
CA TYR A 209 6.57 5.24 1.41
C TYR A 209 6.47 3.73 1.60
N ARG A 210 7.47 2.99 1.16
CA ARG A 210 7.47 1.52 1.24
C ARG A 210 8.88 0.94 1.27
N SER A 211 9.02 -0.32 1.61
CA SER A 211 10.26 -1.04 1.35
C SER A 211 10.40 -1.33 -0.15
N HIS A 212 11.62 -1.20 -0.65
CA HIS A 212 11.95 -1.44 -2.06
C HIS A 212 13.15 -2.39 -2.18
N THR A 213 13.52 -3.10 -1.09
CA THR A 213 14.63 -4.05 -1.08
C THR A 213 14.31 -5.27 -1.94
N ASP A 214 13.13 -5.87 -1.72
CA ASP A 214 12.47 -6.80 -2.62
C ASP A 214 11.05 -6.29 -2.85
N GLU A 215 10.86 -5.56 -3.94
CA GLU A 215 9.65 -4.77 -4.19
C GLU A 215 8.36 -5.58 -4.09
N VAL A 216 8.36 -6.81 -4.62
CA VAL A 216 7.19 -7.68 -4.65
C VAL A 216 6.94 -8.28 -3.28
N MET A 217 7.93 -8.97 -2.73
CA MET A 217 7.78 -9.66 -1.45
C MET A 217 7.54 -8.68 -0.29
N ASP A 218 8.22 -7.52 -0.29
CA ASP A 218 8.06 -6.48 0.74
C ASP A 218 6.65 -5.89 0.75
N THR A 219 6.07 -5.66 -0.45
CA THR A 219 4.69 -5.16 -0.62
C THR A 219 3.70 -6.15 -0.05
N TYR A 220 3.76 -7.41 -0.46
CA TYR A 220 2.83 -8.43 0.03
C TYR A 220 3.05 -8.82 1.48
N THR A 221 4.27 -8.67 1.99
CA THR A 221 4.51 -8.83 3.42
C THR A 221 3.95 -7.67 4.26
N GLY A 222 3.77 -6.44 3.68
CA GLY A 222 3.03 -5.35 4.29
C GLY A 222 3.86 -4.10 4.63
N LEU A 223 5.05 -3.93 4.05
CA LEU A 223 5.96 -2.82 4.36
C LEU A 223 5.66 -1.57 3.51
N MET A 224 4.58 -0.85 3.84
CA MET A 224 4.19 0.40 3.20
C MET A 224 3.42 1.32 4.14
N GLY A 225 3.40 2.62 3.85
CA GLY A 225 2.69 3.60 4.66
C GLY A 225 2.38 4.91 3.94
N PRO A 226 1.48 5.72 4.51
CA PRO A 226 1.04 6.99 3.96
C PRO A 226 2.05 8.11 4.18
N LEU A 227 2.23 8.96 3.15
CA LEU A 227 3.01 10.20 3.22
C LEU A 227 2.15 11.36 2.69
N VAL A 228 1.92 12.37 3.51
CA VAL A 228 1.09 13.54 3.16
C VAL A 228 1.92 14.81 3.15
N ILE A 229 1.89 15.53 2.04
CA ILE A 229 2.57 16.82 1.91
C ILE A 229 1.56 17.93 1.77
N THR A 230 1.57 18.85 2.71
CA THR A 230 0.69 20.01 2.76
C THR A 230 1.38 21.24 2.17
N ALA A 231 0.64 22.07 1.47
CA ALA A 231 1.14 23.33 0.92
C ALA A 231 1.75 24.23 2.01
N ALA A 232 2.74 25.02 1.64
CA ALA A 232 3.37 25.99 2.55
C ALA A 232 2.31 26.94 3.15
N GLY A 233 2.35 27.12 4.48
CA GLY A 233 1.41 27.98 5.20
C GLY A 233 -0.02 27.43 5.33
N LYS A 234 -0.29 26.20 4.90
CA LYS A 234 -1.60 25.52 5.02
C LYS A 234 -1.61 24.36 6.02
N ALA A 235 -0.47 24.06 6.64
CA ALA A 235 -0.32 22.96 7.58
C ALA A 235 -0.60 23.37 9.03
N LYS A 236 -1.14 22.44 9.80
CA LYS A 236 -1.12 22.45 11.28
C LYS A 236 0.31 22.23 11.78
N SER A 237 0.51 22.33 13.09
CA SER A 237 1.83 22.13 13.72
C SER A 237 2.41 20.74 13.43
N ASP A 238 1.58 19.73 13.25
CA ASP A 238 1.96 18.35 12.93
C ASP A 238 2.21 18.10 11.43
N GLY A 239 2.04 19.10 10.57
CA GLY A 239 2.19 18.98 9.12
C GLY A 239 0.92 18.60 8.37
N SER A 240 -0.14 18.20 9.06
CA SER A 240 -1.43 17.87 8.44
C SER A 240 -2.16 19.12 7.91
N PRO A 241 -3.04 19.00 6.90
CA PRO A 241 -3.74 20.15 6.32
C PRO A 241 -4.71 20.80 7.31
N ALA A 242 -4.67 22.15 7.42
CA ALA A 242 -5.46 22.89 8.39
C ALA A 242 -6.95 23.04 8.01
N ASP A 243 -7.27 22.90 6.73
CA ASP A 243 -8.62 23.00 6.18
C ASP A 243 -9.38 21.66 6.13
N VAL A 244 -8.80 20.60 6.69
CA VAL A 244 -9.39 19.26 6.78
C VAL A 244 -9.71 18.93 8.23
N ASP A 245 -10.95 18.49 8.48
CA ASP A 245 -11.41 18.11 9.82
C ASP A 245 -11.11 16.63 10.08
N VAL A 246 -11.26 15.77 9.07
CA VAL A 246 -11.01 14.32 9.15
C VAL A 246 -10.18 13.88 7.93
N SER A 247 -9.02 13.30 8.18
CA SER A 247 -8.22 12.62 7.15
C SER A 247 -8.36 11.10 7.32
N LEU A 248 -8.78 10.42 6.26
CA LEU A 248 -8.88 8.96 6.19
C LEU A 248 -7.85 8.43 5.19
N TYR A 249 -7.28 7.28 5.49
CA TYR A 249 -6.24 6.64 4.68
C TYR A 249 -6.70 5.22 4.36
N THR A 250 -6.82 4.90 3.08
CA THR A 250 -7.24 3.57 2.64
C THR A 250 -6.33 3.05 1.53
N MET A 251 -6.02 1.77 1.61
CA MET A 251 -5.24 1.04 0.63
C MET A 251 -6.07 -0.12 0.12
N PHE A 252 -6.23 -0.20 -1.18
CA PHE A 252 -6.81 -1.33 -1.87
C PHE A 252 -5.69 -2.23 -2.38
N LEU A 253 -5.72 -3.49 -2.00
CA LEU A 253 -4.70 -4.47 -2.37
C LEU A 253 -5.29 -5.88 -2.33
N VAL A 254 -5.09 -6.62 -3.41
CA VAL A 254 -5.17 -8.08 -3.39
C VAL A 254 -3.83 -8.56 -2.82
N SER A 255 -3.77 -8.75 -1.50
CA SER A 255 -2.54 -9.18 -0.84
C SER A 255 -2.28 -10.65 -1.15
N ASP A 256 -1.34 -10.90 -2.06
CA ASP A 256 -0.92 -12.25 -2.44
C ASP A 256 0.04 -12.81 -1.39
N GLU A 257 -0.50 -13.50 -0.39
CA GLU A 257 0.28 -14.10 0.69
C GLU A 257 1.17 -15.25 0.22
N ASN A 258 0.96 -15.77 -1.01
CA ASN A 258 1.86 -16.75 -1.63
C ASN A 258 3.23 -16.16 -1.98
N GLN A 259 3.29 -14.84 -2.17
CA GLN A 259 4.52 -14.09 -2.45
C GLN A 259 5.04 -13.31 -1.23
N SER A 260 4.56 -13.63 -0.02
CA SER A 260 5.06 -13.04 1.21
C SER A 260 6.37 -13.68 1.65
N HIS A 261 7.29 -12.90 2.25
CA HIS A 261 8.47 -13.43 2.94
C HIS A 261 8.13 -14.49 4.02
N TYR A 262 6.88 -14.53 4.45
CA TYR A 262 6.44 -15.42 5.53
C TYR A 262 5.59 -16.60 5.05
N LEU A 263 5.53 -16.92 3.75
CA LEU A 263 4.71 -18.04 3.25
C LEU A 263 4.99 -19.34 4.04
N ASP A 264 6.23 -19.77 4.14
CA ASP A 264 6.60 -21.00 4.87
C ASP A 264 6.16 -20.97 6.34
N ARG A 265 6.27 -19.81 6.97
CA ARG A 265 5.82 -19.59 8.35
C ARG A 265 4.30 -19.59 8.46
N ASN A 266 3.61 -19.05 7.46
CA ASN A 266 2.16 -18.99 7.41
C ASN A 266 1.54 -20.36 7.16
N ILE A 267 2.17 -21.19 6.35
CA ILE A 267 1.77 -22.59 6.15
C ILE A 267 1.70 -23.34 7.50
N GLN A 268 2.58 -23.03 8.46
CA GLN A 268 2.54 -23.64 9.80
C GLN A 268 1.30 -23.26 10.63
N LEU A 269 0.49 -22.31 10.18
CA LEU A 269 -0.80 -21.94 10.80
C LEU A 269 -1.97 -22.81 10.30
N ALA A 270 -1.81 -23.54 9.20
CA ALA A 270 -2.83 -24.45 8.67
C ALA A 270 -3.09 -25.64 9.62
N GLY A 271 -4.27 -26.23 9.49
CA GLY A 271 -4.66 -27.36 10.35
C GLY A 271 -3.82 -28.60 10.14
N ASP A 272 -3.31 -28.85 8.93
CA ASP A 272 -2.35 -29.90 8.61
C ASP A 272 -1.27 -29.35 7.64
N PRO A 273 -0.21 -28.69 8.15
CA PRO A 273 0.84 -28.10 7.32
C PRO A 273 1.53 -29.10 6.38
N ALA A 274 1.54 -30.38 6.73
CA ALA A 274 2.18 -31.43 5.92
C ALA A 274 1.35 -31.83 4.69
N SER A 275 0.06 -31.48 4.66
CA SER A 275 -0.83 -31.75 3.52
C SER A 275 -0.85 -30.59 2.51
N ILE A 276 -0.24 -29.45 2.83
CA ILE A 276 -0.21 -28.28 1.95
C ILE A 276 0.70 -28.52 0.75
N ASP A 277 0.14 -28.36 -0.46
CA ASP A 277 0.89 -28.20 -1.69
C ASP A 277 0.85 -26.71 -2.09
N PRO A 278 1.97 -25.97 -1.99
CA PRO A 278 2.01 -24.55 -2.35
C PRO A 278 1.75 -24.25 -3.83
N GLU A 279 1.80 -25.28 -4.69
CA GLU A 279 1.52 -25.18 -6.13
C GLU A 279 0.04 -25.52 -6.45
N ASP A 280 -0.75 -25.92 -5.46
CA ASP A 280 -2.17 -26.23 -5.62
C ASP A 280 -2.98 -24.93 -5.89
N GLU A 281 -3.79 -24.94 -6.96
CA GLU A 281 -4.54 -23.74 -7.40
C GLU A 281 -5.56 -23.27 -6.33
N ASP A 282 -6.19 -24.19 -5.60
CA ASP A 282 -7.16 -23.85 -4.55
C ASP A 282 -6.46 -23.28 -3.30
N PHE A 283 -5.25 -23.77 -2.98
CA PHE A 283 -4.42 -23.18 -1.93
C PHE A 283 -3.96 -21.76 -2.31
N ILE A 284 -3.44 -21.59 -3.54
CA ILE A 284 -3.01 -20.27 -4.06
C ILE A 284 -4.16 -19.26 -3.99
N GLU A 285 -5.33 -19.63 -4.49
CA GLU A 285 -6.52 -18.77 -4.46
C GLU A 285 -6.91 -18.37 -3.03
N SER A 286 -6.87 -19.32 -2.09
CA SER A 286 -7.25 -19.07 -0.69
C SER A 286 -6.35 -18.06 0.04
N ASN A 287 -5.17 -17.76 -0.49
CA ASN A 287 -4.20 -16.81 0.04
C ASN A 287 -4.23 -15.43 -0.64
N LEU A 288 -5.19 -15.18 -1.53
CA LEU A 288 -5.38 -13.87 -2.17
C LEU A 288 -6.35 -13.01 -1.34
N MET A 289 -5.81 -12.21 -0.42
CA MET A 289 -6.61 -11.40 0.50
C MET A 289 -7.03 -10.07 -0.13
N HIS A 290 -8.25 -10.02 -0.69
CA HIS A 290 -8.84 -8.83 -1.31
C HIS A 290 -9.26 -7.82 -0.24
N SER A 291 -8.36 -6.94 0.16
CA SER A 291 -8.49 -6.18 1.39
C SER A 291 -8.52 -4.66 1.20
N ILE A 292 -9.14 -3.98 2.17
CA ILE A 292 -8.95 -2.55 2.41
C ILE A 292 -8.18 -2.41 3.72
N ASN A 293 -6.95 -1.84 3.68
CA ASN A 293 -6.04 -1.73 4.84
C ASN A 293 -5.77 -3.07 5.54
N GLY A 294 -5.74 -4.18 4.79
CA GLY A 294 -5.54 -5.52 5.35
C GLY A 294 -6.75 -6.06 6.11
N TYR A 295 -7.95 -5.55 5.88
CA TYR A 295 -9.20 -6.09 6.39
C TYR A 295 -10.14 -6.47 5.26
N VAL A 296 -10.91 -7.53 5.47
CA VAL A 296 -11.91 -8.04 4.52
C VAL A 296 -13.31 -8.06 5.15
N PHE A 297 -14.36 -8.09 4.33
CA PHE A 297 -15.75 -8.28 4.74
C PHE A 297 -16.23 -7.35 5.87
N GLY A 298 -15.92 -6.05 5.78
CA GLY A 298 -16.40 -5.05 6.73
C GLY A 298 -15.62 -4.93 8.03
N ASN A 299 -14.52 -5.66 8.20
CA ASN A 299 -13.72 -5.66 9.42
C ASN A 299 -12.88 -4.40 9.63
N LEU A 300 -12.69 -3.54 8.62
CA LEU A 300 -11.96 -2.28 8.77
C LEU A 300 -12.72 -1.32 9.71
N PRO A 301 -12.17 -1.00 10.88
CA PRO A 301 -12.85 -0.12 11.83
C PRO A 301 -12.51 1.36 11.58
N GLY A 302 -13.27 2.27 12.23
CA GLY A 302 -12.82 3.64 12.47
C GLY A 302 -12.96 4.63 11.33
N LEU A 303 -13.63 4.30 10.23
CA LEU A 303 -13.97 5.23 9.18
C LEU A 303 -15.19 6.09 9.61
N ASN A 304 -14.95 7.04 10.52
CA ASN A 304 -16.01 7.84 11.16
C ASN A 304 -15.87 9.33 10.83
N MET A 305 -16.99 9.98 10.59
CA MET A 305 -17.10 11.42 10.34
C MET A 305 -18.45 11.96 10.82
N ARG A 306 -18.61 13.28 10.82
CA ARG A 306 -19.86 13.97 11.15
C ARG A 306 -20.44 14.62 9.90
N LEU A 307 -21.75 14.87 9.92
CA LEU A 307 -22.40 15.70 8.89
C LEU A 307 -21.69 17.04 8.77
N GLY A 308 -21.34 17.39 7.53
CA GLY A 308 -20.72 18.65 7.19
C GLY A 308 -19.22 18.78 7.47
N ASP A 309 -18.56 17.76 8.03
CA ASP A 309 -17.10 17.73 8.16
C ASP A 309 -16.43 17.89 6.80
N ARG A 310 -15.26 18.51 6.77
CA ARG A 310 -14.38 18.51 5.61
C ARG A 310 -13.50 17.26 5.69
N VAL A 311 -13.94 16.21 5.00
CA VAL A 311 -13.28 14.89 5.02
C VAL A 311 -12.39 14.75 3.80
N ARG A 312 -11.15 14.32 4.02
CA ARG A 312 -10.21 13.98 2.95
C ARG A 312 -9.90 12.49 2.97
N TRP A 313 -10.28 11.82 1.91
CA TRP A 313 -9.91 10.45 1.64
C TRP A 313 -8.59 10.44 0.87
N ASN A 314 -7.58 9.84 1.48
CA ASN A 314 -6.28 9.57 0.89
C ASN A 314 -6.28 8.08 0.53
N VAL A 315 -6.39 7.78 -0.76
CA VAL A 315 -6.59 6.41 -1.24
C VAL A 315 -5.40 5.99 -2.07
N MET A 316 -4.87 4.79 -1.82
CA MET A 316 -3.78 4.19 -2.59
C MET A 316 -4.14 2.80 -3.08
N GLY A 317 -3.67 2.45 -4.26
CA GLY A 317 -3.67 1.10 -4.82
C GLY A 317 -2.26 0.55 -4.87
N MET A 318 -2.14 -0.74 -4.63
CA MET A 318 -0.87 -1.48 -4.76
C MET A 318 -1.15 -2.83 -5.43
N GLY A 319 -0.10 -3.54 -5.82
CA GLY A 319 -0.16 -4.91 -6.35
C GLY A 319 0.18 -5.01 -7.84
N THR A 320 -0.49 -5.90 -8.55
CA THR A 320 -0.23 -6.26 -9.95
C THR A 320 -1.37 -5.83 -10.89
N GLU A 321 -1.39 -6.38 -12.12
CA GLU A 321 -2.43 -6.13 -13.11
C GLU A 321 -3.85 -6.55 -12.68
N VAL A 322 -3.99 -7.38 -11.64
CA VAL A 322 -5.31 -7.72 -11.06
C VAL A 322 -5.79 -6.67 -10.06
N ASP A 323 -4.92 -5.75 -9.63
CA ASP A 323 -5.22 -4.68 -8.68
C ASP A 323 -5.74 -3.40 -9.38
N LEU A 324 -6.62 -3.57 -10.35
CA LEU A 324 -7.43 -2.48 -10.90
C LEU A 324 -8.63 -2.28 -9.98
N HIS A 325 -8.66 -1.19 -9.25
CA HIS A 325 -9.72 -0.93 -8.26
C HIS A 325 -10.59 0.25 -8.65
N THR A 326 -11.82 0.22 -8.19
CA THR A 326 -12.77 1.33 -8.33
C THR A 326 -13.45 1.60 -6.98
N PRO A 327 -12.77 2.34 -6.07
CA PRO A 327 -13.35 2.75 -4.79
C PRO A 327 -14.68 3.45 -4.95
N HIS A 328 -15.72 2.97 -4.26
CA HIS A 328 -17.09 3.45 -4.30
C HIS A 328 -17.61 3.80 -2.91
N TRP A 329 -18.18 5.00 -2.76
CA TRP A 329 -18.83 5.47 -1.54
C TRP A 329 -20.35 5.46 -1.70
N HIS A 330 -21.06 4.64 -0.92
CA HIS A 330 -22.51 4.69 -0.86
C HIS A 330 -22.99 5.94 -0.10
N GLY A 331 -24.12 6.50 -0.49
CA GLY A 331 -24.84 7.55 0.23
C GLY A 331 -24.20 8.95 0.19
N ASN A 332 -22.91 9.08 -0.16
CA ASN A 332 -22.21 10.36 -0.25
C ASN A 332 -21.34 10.43 -1.50
N THR A 333 -20.97 11.63 -1.90
CA THR A 333 -20.13 11.86 -3.08
C THR A 333 -18.82 12.54 -2.71
N VAL A 334 -17.80 12.36 -3.54
CA VAL A 334 -16.50 13.00 -3.41
C VAL A 334 -16.23 13.99 -4.54
N LEU A 335 -15.35 14.95 -4.28
CA LEU A 335 -14.76 15.81 -5.29
C LEU A 335 -13.37 15.24 -5.61
N PHE A 336 -13.21 14.71 -6.81
CA PHE A 336 -11.98 14.15 -7.32
C PHE A 336 -11.63 14.80 -8.65
N HIS A 337 -10.42 15.34 -8.80
CA HIS A 337 -9.99 16.13 -9.97
C HIS A 337 -10.94 17.28 -10.36
N GLY A 338 -11.60 17.90 -9.36
CA GLY A 338 -12.59 18.96 -9.60
C GLY A 338 -13.96 18.46 -10.08
N LEU A 339 -14.15 17.15 -10.24
CA LEU A 339 -15.40 16.51 -10.65
C LEU A 339 -16.08 15.83 -9.47
N ARG A 340 -17.41 15.89 -9.42
CA ARG A 340 -18.21 15.17 -8.43
C ARG A 340 -18.43 13.74 -8.89
N GLN A 341 -18.04 12.79 -8.05
CA GLN A 341 -18.11 11.36 -8.31
C GLN A 341 -18.52 10.62 -7.04
N ASP A 342 -18.91 9.38 -7.16
CA ASP A 342 -19.11 8.42 -6.07
C ASP A 342 -18.28 7.15 -6.27
N VAL A 343 -17.69 7.00 -7.47
CA VAL A 343 -16.73 5.95 -7.83
C VAL A 343 -15.53 6.61 -8.50
N VAL A 344 -14.32 6.22 -8.13
CA VAL A 344 -13.07 6.72 -8.74
C VAL A 344 -12.21 5.58 -9.24
N GLU A 345 -11.40 5.84 -10.26
CA GLU A 345 -10.41 4.89 -10.76
C GLU A 345 -9.17 4.85 -9.89
N LEU A 346 -8.61 3.66 -9.66
CA LEU A 346 -7.39 3.46 -8.87
C LEU A 346 -6.55 2.33 -9.49
N LEU A 347 -5.34 2.66 -9.88
CA LEU A 347 -4.38 1.72 -10.47
C LEU A 347 -3.33 1.29 -9.43
N PRO A 348 -2.62 0.17 -9.66
CA PRO A 348 -1.47 -0.21 -8.84
C PRO A 348 -0.44 0.92 -8.74
N ALA A 349 0.16 1.07 -7.57
CA ALA A 349 1.18 2.07 -7.24
C ALA A 349 0.74 3.53 -7.48
N THR A 350 -0.58 3.80 -7.51
CA THR A 350 -1.11 5.16 -7.58
C THR A 350 -1.70 5.62 -6.24
N THR A 351 -1.70 6.93 -6.06
CA THR A 351 -2.30 7.59 -4.91
C THR A 351 -3.25 8.68 -5.38
N LEU A 352 -4.34 8.89 -4.68
CA LEU A 352 -5.30 9.94 -4.98
C LEU A 352 -5.85 10.60 -3.71
N VAL A 353 -6.34 11.81 -3.88
CA VAL A 353 -7.04 12.59 -2.86
C VAL A 353 -8.47 12.85 -3.34
N ALA A 354 -9.46 12.47 -2.53
CA ALA A 354 -10.87 12.71 -2.80
C ALA A 354 -11.51 13.43 -1.59
N ASP A 355 -12.01 14.64 -1.82
CA ASP A 355 -12.62 15.45 -0.76
C ASP A 355 -14.12 15.21 -0.67
N MET A 356 -14.62 14.93 0.54
CA MET A 356 -16.02 14.69 0.85
C MET A 356 -16.52 15.71 1.85
N LYS A 357 -17.75 16.18 1.64
CA LYS A 357 -18.54 16.85 2.67
C LYS A 357 -19.80 16.04 2.89
N PRO A 358 -19.80 15.15 3.90
CA PRO A 358 -20.94 14.25 4.12
C PRO A 358 -22.19 15.05 4.42
N ASP A 359 -23.27 14.72 3.73
CA ASP A 359 -24.59 15.35 3.84
C ASP A 359 -25.72 14.33 4.10
N ASP A 360 -25.38 13.05 4.13
CA ASP A 360 -26.33 11.97 4.44
C ASP A 360 -25.79 11.11 5.61
N ALA A 361 -26.53 11.13 6.72
CA ALA A 361 -26.18 10.39 7.94
C ALA A 361 -26.50 8.91 7.81
N GLY A 362 -25.64 8.05 8.36
CA GLY A 362 -25.86 6.61 8.32
C GLY A 362 -24.59 5.79 8.46
N THR A 363 -24.76 4.49 8.32
CA THR A 363 -23.67 3.56 8.10
C THR A 363 -23.71 3.13 6.64
N TRP A 364 -22.66 3.43 5.92
CA TRP A 364 -22.59 3.30 4.47
C TRP A 364 -21.52 2.31 4.06
N LEU A 365 -21.73 1.65 2.92
CA LEU A 365 -20.75 0.75 2.33
C LEU A 365 -19.65 1.57 1.62
N TYR A 366 -18.40 1.15 1.78
CA TYR A 366 -17.23 1.59 1.04
C TYR A 366 -16.52 0.36 0.50
N HIS A 367 -16.38 0.25 -0.84
CA HIS A 367 -15.90 -0.99 -1.43
C HIS A 367 -15.26 -0.75 -2.81
N CYS A 368 -14.51 -1.73 -3.29
CA CYS A 368 -14.15 -1.83 -4.71
C CYS A 368 -15.40 -2.23 -5.52
N HIS A 369 -15.58 -1.65 -6.70
CA HIS A 369 -16.71 -1.99 -7.58
C HIS A 369 -16.34 -3.04 -8.65
N VAL A 370 -15.15 -3.65 -8.58
CA VAL A 370 -14.79 -4.84 -9.37
C VAL A 370 -15.46 -6.05 -8.73
N ASN A 371 -16.22 -6.81 -9.51
CA ASN A 371 -17.10 -7.86 -8.98
C ASN A 371 -16.35 -8.94 -8.20
N ASP A 372 -15.25 -9.43 -8.71
CA ASP A 372 -14.44 -10.47 -8.06
C ASP A 372 -13.91 -9.97 -6.71
N HIS A 373 -13.48 -8.70 -6.62
CA HIS A 373 -13.02 -8.11 -5.39
C HIS A 373 -14.13 -7.94 -4.33
N ILE A 374 -15.35 -7.65 -4.78
CA ILE A 374 -16.52 -7.59 -3.88
C ILE A 374 -16.78 -8.98 -3.28
N LEU A 375 -16.81 -10.01 -4.11
CA LEU A 375 -17.08 -11.38 -3.69
C LEU A 375 -16.00 -11.91 -2.73
N ALA A 376 -14.76 -11.53 -2.95
CA ALA A 376 -13.61 -11.92 -2.12
C ALA A 376 -13.41 -11.02 -0.88
N GLY A 377 -14.27 -9.98 -0.67
CA GLY A 377 -14.35 -9.27 0.60
C GLY A 377 -13.73 -7.88 0.66
N MET A 378 -13.43 -7.23 -0.48
CA MET A 378 -12.90 -5.86 -0.52
C MET A 378 -14.00 -4.82 -0.20
N LEU A 379 -14.51 -4.89 1.03
CA LEU A 379 -15.66 -4.18 1.55
C LEU A 379 -15.36 -3.62 2.94
N ALA A 380 -15.74 -2.38 3.20
CA ALA A 380 -15.67 -1.72 4.50
C ALA A 380 -16.96 -0.93 4.78
N LEU A 381 -17.13 -0.51 6.03
CA LEU A 381 -18.24 0.34 6.45
C LEU A 381 -17.68 1.68 6.95
N TYR A 382 -18.27 2.79 6.50
CA TYR A 382 -18.02 4.10 7.09
C TYR A 382 -19.28 4.71 7.71
N LYS A 383 -19.09 5.57 8.71
CA LYS A 383 -20.19 6.12 9.51
C LYS A 383 -20.21 7.63 9.48
N VAL A 384 -21.35 8.19 9.13
CA VAL A 384 -21.67 9.62 9.20
C VAL A 384 -22.66 9.84 10.33
N ARG A 385 -22.35 10.72 11.29
CA ARG A 385 -23.18 11.00 12.47
C ARG A 385 -23.58 12.47 12.53
#